data_9351a36c5b5a285bd38c21425cef577b
#
_entry.id   9351a36c5b5a285bd38c21425cef577b
#
_cell.length_a   1.000
_cell.length_b   1.000
_cell.length_c   1.000
_cell.angle_alpha   90.00
_cell.angle_beta   90.00
_cell.angle_gamma   90.00
#
_symmetry.space_group_name_H-M   'P 1'
#
loop_
_entity.id
_entity.type
_entity.pdbx_description
1 polymer ?
#
loop_
_entity_poly.entity_id
_entity_poly.type
_entity_poly.pdbx_seq_one_letter_code
_entity_poly.pdbx_strand_id
1 'polypeptide(L)'
;VWIVHDVSSQKDLSLSARDFLIGAVFAQTEPGFHTEALKAQAVIARTNALYERSRKPDSQTYDFIIDTDRYLSESQARERFGDRYEAYRKKIEQAVDAVGSKYMVYRNRPILAPFFFLCAGKTEAAEAVWGQKVAYLQSTESAGDLLAPAAESRLCFSADRFREVVLSRFPKAELENLSAEILSRTDAGTVKGIEIGNLTMTGQEFRALFQLPSADFDIVFDEQQTEIRCYGQG
;
A
#
# COMPACT_ATOMS: atom_id res chain seq x y z
N VAL A 1 23.44 1.39 -14.73
CA VAL A 1 23.46 2.28 -13.57
C VAL A 1 22.26 3.20 -13.67
N TRP A 2 21.58 3.46 -12.57
CA TRP A 2 20.48 4.41 -12.44
C TRP A 2 20.93 5.57 -11.56
N ILE A 3 20.54 6.78 -11.92
CA ILE A 3 20.72 7.97 -11.10
C ILE A 3 19.40 8.19 -10.36
N VAL A 4 19.42 8.12 -9.05
CA VAL A 4 18.22 8.25 -8.21
C VAL A 4 18.36 9.43 -7.26
N HIS A 5 17.31 10.23 -7.13
CA HIS A 5 17.28 11.33 -6.16
C HIS A 5 16.72 10.86 -4.82
N ASP A 6 17.56 10.84 -3.81
CA ASP A 6 17.16 10.49 -2.44
C ASP A 6 16.62 11.72 -1.72
N VAL A 7 15.30 11.71 -1.46
CA VAL A 7 14.62 12.82 -0.78
C VAL A 7 15.12 13.00 0.66
N SER A 8 15.51 11.92 1.32
CA SER A 8 15.94 11.97 2.72
C SER A 8 17.29 12.68 2.87
N SER A 9 18.25 12.40 1.98
CA SER A 9 19.58 13.03 1.99
C SER A 9 19.71 14.23 1.07
N GLN A 10 18.71 14.52 0.21
CA GLN A 10 18.74 15.56 -0.83
C GLN A 10 19.93 15.39 -1.79
N LYS A 11 20.27 14.15 -2.13
CA LYS A 11 21.41 13.81 -2.99
C LYS A 11 21.01 12.87 -4.12
N ASP A 12 21.72 13.00 -5.22
CA ASP A 12 21.65 12.03 -6.30
C ASP A 12 22.64 10.88 -6.04
N LEU A 13 22.13 9.67 -6.08
CA LEU A 13 22.88 8.44 -5.89
C LEU A 13 22.98 7.68 -7.20
N SER A 14 24.16 7.08 -7.44
CA SER A 14 24.41 6.22 -8.59
C SER A 14 24.35 4.77 -8.14
N LEU A 15 23.28 4.07 -8.50
CA LEU A 15 23.01 2.69 -8.08
C LEU A 15 23.03 1.73 -9.27
N SER A 16 23.60 0.54 -9.09
CA SER A 16 23.31 -0.54 -10.03
C SER A 16 21.84 -0.95 -9.93
N ALA A 17 21.27 -1.48 -11.00
CA ALA A 17 19.90 -1.99 -10.95
C ALA A 17 19.73 -3.09 -9.86
N ARG A 18 20.80 -3.91 -9.65
CA ARG A 18 20.79 -4.96 -8.64
C ARG A 18 20.77 -4.37 -7.22
N ASP A 19 21.62 -3.40 -6.92
CA ASP A 19 21.71 -2.78 -5.60
C ASP A 19 20.42 -2.02 -5.27
N PHE A 20 19.87 -1.28 -6.24
CA PHE A 20 18.56 -0.66 -6.08
C PHE A 20 17.48 -1.70 -5.74
N LEU A 21 17.40 -2.82 -6.46
CA LEU A 21 16.38 -3.84 -6.21
C LEU A 21 16.53 -4.50 -4.84
N ILE A 22 17.74 -4.74 -4.38
CA ILE A 22 17.98 -5.27 -3.03
C ILE A 22 17.42 -4.31 -1.99
N GLY A 23 17.77 -3.03 -2.06
CA GLY A 23 17.29 -2.01 -1.15
C GLY A 23 15.76 -1.78 -1.25
N ALA A 24 15.19 -1.87 -2.45
CA ALA A 24 13.75 -1.74 -2.67
C ALA A 24 12.97 -2.91 -2.07
N VAL A 25 13.45 -4.14 -2.21
CA VAL A 25 12.82 -5.31 -1.58
C VAL A 25 12.91 -5.21 -0.06
N PHE A 26 14.01 -4.74 0.51
CA PHE A 26 14.12 -4.48 1.95
C PHE A 26 13.12 -3.42 2.43
N ALA A 27 12.88 -2.37 1.66
CA ALA A 27 11.95 -1.30 2.03
C ALA A 27 10.49 -1.74 1.96
N GLN A 28 10.14 -2.46 0.91
CA GLN A 28 8.76 -2.67 0.45
C GLN A 28 8.15 -4.01 0.86
N THR A 29 8.93 -4.90 1.49
CA THR A 29 8.42 -6.22 1.94
C THR A 29 8.96 -6.60 3.30
N GLU A 30 8.29 -7.55 3.95
CA GLU A 30 8.88 -8.28 5.07
C GLU A 30 9.86 -9.34 4.52
N PRO A 31 11.19 -9.24 4.80
CA PRO A 31 12.17 -10.19 4.28
C PRO A 31 11.96 -11.63 4.74
N GLY A 32 11.14 -11.82 5.78
CA GLY A 32 10.69 -13.14 6.26
C GLY A 32 9.75 -13.87 5.29
N PHE A 33 9.10 -13.18 4.36
CA PHE A 33 8.16 -13.76 3.41
C PHE A 33 8.78 -14.85 2.54
N HIS A 34 7.93 -15.68 1.94
CA HIS A 34 8.38 -16.73 1.02
C HIS A 34 9.19 -16.13 -0.14
N THR A 35 10.19 -16.88 -0.62
CA THR A 35 11.11 -16.39 -1.68
C THR A 35 10.39 -15.96 -2.94
N GLU A 36 9.27 -16.61 -3.31
CA GLU A 36 8.49 -16.22 -4.49
C GLU A 36 7.83 -14.83 -4.31
N ALA A 37 7.42 -14.46 -3.09
CA ALA A 37 6.93 -13.12 -2.80
C ALA A 37 8.04 -12.06 -2.97
N LEU A 38 9.25 -12.35 -2.49
CA LEU A 38 10.42 -11.46 -2.68
C LEU A 38 10.78 -11.33 -4.16
N LYS A 39 10.68 -12.41 -4.94
CA LYS A 39 10.87 -12.36 -6.41
C LYS A 39 9.80 -11.48 -7.08
N ALA A 40 8.53 -11.64 -6.70
CA ALA A 40 7.45 -10.82 -7.22
C ALA A 40 7.72 -9.32 -6.93
N GLN A 41 8.11 -8.99 -5.71
CA GLN A 41 8.43 -7.61 -5.33
C GLN A 41 9.63 -7.05 -6.10
N ALA A 42 10.67 -7.84 -6.34
CA ALA A 42 11.81 -7.42 -7.17
C ALA A 42 11.39 -7.09 -8.61
N VAL A 43 10.46 -7.87 -9.20
CA VAL A 43 9.89 -7.58 -10.52
C VAL A 43 9.05 -6.31 -10.49
N ILE A 44 8.23 -6.11 -9.46
CA ILE A 44 7.42 -4.90 -9.25
C ILE A 44 8.31 -3.67 -9.13
N ALA A 45 9.30 -3.70 -8.25
CA ALA A 45 10.22 -2.58 -8.04
C ALA A 45 10.97 -2.19 -9.32
N ARG A 46 11.48 -3.18 -10.07
CA ARG A 46 12.09 -2.94 -11.38
C ARG A 46 11.13 -2.33 -12.37
N THR A 47 9.90 -2.84 -12.43
CA THR A 47 8.86 -2.36 -13.35
C THR A 47 8.56 -0.89 -13.08
N ASN A 48 8.34 -0.52 -11.83
CA ASN A 48 8.06 0.86 -11.43
C ASN A 48 9.24 1.79 -11.71
N ALA A 49 10.48 1.38 -11.43
CA ALA A 49 11.67 2.15 -11.76
C ALA A 49 11.79 2.41 -13.27
N LEU A 50 11.56 1.40 -14.10
CA LEU A 50 11.56 1.53 -15.57
C LEU A 50 10.39 2.37 -16.07
N TYR A 51 9.21 2.25 -15.45
CA TYR A 51 8.05 3.07 -15.78
C TYR A 51 8.34 4.56 -15.53
N GLU A 52 8.84 4.92 -14.37
CA GLU A 52 9.19 6.32 -14.04
C GLU A 52 10.30 6.85 -14.94
N ARG A 53 11.36 6.06 -15.14
CA ARG A 53 12.44 6.42 -16.05
C ARG A 53 11.96 6.69 -17.49
N SER A 54 10.99 5.90 -17.97
CA SER A 54 10.42 6.09 -19.32
C SER A 54 9.58 7.36 -19.47
N ARG A 55 9.25 8.02 -18.38
CA ARG A 55 8.38 9.20 -18.31
C ARG A 55 9.11 10.45 -17.80
N LYS A 56 10.40 10.33 -17.44
CA LYS A 56 11.14 11.47 -16.92
C LYS A 56 11.23 12.59 -17.99
N PRO A 57 11.04 13.86 -17.60
CA PRO A 57 11.26 14.99 -18.50
C PRO A 57 12.74 15.10 -18.90
N ASP A 58 13.00 15.62 -20.09
CA ASP A 58 14.39 15.81 -20.59
C ASP A 58 15.22 16.75 -19.69
N SER A 59 14.57 17.69 -18.98
CA SER A 59 15.21 18.60 -18.03
C SER A 59 15.63 17.93 -16.71
N GLN A 60 15.18 16.72 -16.41
CA GLN A 60 15.48 16.02 -15.16
C GLN A 60 16.79 15.26 -15.25
N THR A 61 17.69 15.45 -14.27
CA THR A 61 19.02 14.81 -14.23
C THR A 61 19.02 13.40 -13.67
N TYR A 62 18.07 13.08 -12.79
CA TYR A 62 17.92 11.74 -12.20
C TYR A 62 16.83 10.92 -12.92
N ASP A 63 16.87 9.60 -12.77
CA ASP A 63 15.92 8.69 -13.41
C ASP A 63 14.58 8.63 -12.66
N PHE A 64 14.61 8.60 -11.31
CA PHE A 64 13.43 8.61 -10.43
C PHE A 64 13.81 9.00 -9.01
N ILE A 65 12.79 9.21 -8.17
CA ILE A 65 12.92 9.60 -6.77
C ILE A 65 12.80 8.38 -5.86
N ILE A 66 13.59 8.36 -4.78
CA ILE A 66 13.50 7.38 -3.70
C ILE A 66 13.35 8.07 -2.35
N ASP A 67 12.68 7.37 -1.44
CA ASP A 67 12.57 7.63 -0.02
C ASP A 67 12.71 6.31 0.76
N THR A 68 12.55 6.33 2.08
CA THR A 68 12.70 5.14 2.93
C THR A 68 11.62 4.08 2.74
N ASP A 69 10.48 4.44 2.14
CA ASP A 69 9.41 3.49 1.82
C ASP A 69 9.69 2.76 0.49
N ARG A 70 10.52 3.35 -0.36
CA ARG A 70 10.87 2.82 -1.67
C ARG A 70 12.23 2.14 -1.74
N TYR A 71 13.16 2.52 -0.85
CA TYR A 71 14.53 2.02 -0.85
C TYR A 71 15.17 2.18 0.53
N LEU A 72 15.81 1.14 1.01
CA LEU A 72 16.72 1.19 2.15
C LEU A 72 18.16 1.00 1.69
N SER A 73 19.03 1.91 2.10
CA SER A 73 20.48 1.70 2.00
C SER A 73 20.93 0.54 2.89
N GLU A 74 22.14 0.02 2.66
CA GLU A 74 22.69 -1.05 3.49
C GLU A 74 22.70 -0.67 4.98
N SER A 75 23.09 0.56 5.30
CA SER A 75 23.13 1.04 6.68
C SER A 75 21.75 1.08 7.33
N GLN A 76 20.74 1.58 6.62
CA GLN A 76 19.35 1.63 7.10
C GLN A 76 18.76 0.22 7.25
N ALA A 77 19.05 -0.68 6.32
CA ALA A 77 18.60 -2.07 6.41
C ALA A 77 19.27 -2.81 7.59
N ARG A 78 20.57 -2.58 7.85
CA ARG A 78 21.28 -3.12 9.02
C ARG A 78 20.67 -2.60 10.32
N GLU A 79 20.39 -1.31 10.41
CA GLU A 79 19.76 -0.69 11.56
C GLU A 79 18.36 -1.28 11.81
N ARG A 80 17.53 -1.39 10.76
CA ARG A 80 16.14 -1.89 10.85
C ARG A 80 16.06 -3.37 11.23
N PHE A 81 16.95 -4.22 10.69
CA PHE A 81 16.84 -5.67 10.83
C PHE A 81 17.87 -6.31 11.77
N GLY A 82 18.87 -5.55 12.24
CA GLY A 82 19.86 -5.99 13.23
C GLY A 82 20.52 -7.32 12.86
N ASP A 83 20.55 -8.25 13.81
CA ASP A 83 21.19 -9.56 13.66
C ASP A 83 20.61 -10.41 12.52
N ARG A 84 19.38 -10.12 12.08
CA ARG A 84 18.74 -10.82 10.97
C ARG A 84 19.14 -10.31 9.60
N TYR A 85 19.82 -9.16 9.52
CA TYR A 85 20.16 -8.50 8.26
C TYR A 85 20.89 -9.42 7.29
N GLU A 86 21.94 -10.12 7.72
CA GLU A 86 22.77 -10.95 6.81
C GLU A 86 21.97 -12.11 6.21
N ALA A 87 21.13 -12.76 7.01
CA ALA A 87 20.25 -13.82 6.54
C ALA A 87 19.21 -13.30 5.53
N TYR A 88 18.62 -12.14 5.82
CA TYR A 88 17.65 -11.49 4.94
C TYR A 88 18.29 -11.00 3.65
N ARG A 89 19.47 -10.39 3.74
CA ARG A 89 20.24 -9.94 2.58
C ARG A 89 20.50 -11.10 1.61
N LYS A 90 21.03 -12.20 2.11
CA LYS A 90 21.29 -13.39 1.30
C LYS A 90 20.02 -13.90 0.58
N LYS A 91 18.91 -13.94 1.28
CA LYS A 91 17.62 -14.39 0.73
C LYS A 91 17.12 -13.44 -0.36
N ILE A 92 17.19 -12.12 -0.13
CA ILE A 92 16.78 -11.10 -1.08
C ILE A 92 17.69 -11.11 -2.31
N GLU A 93 19.02 -11.21 -2.14
CA GLU A 93 19.97 -11.32 -3.26
C GLU A 93 19.64 -12.51 -4.16
N GLN A 94 19.37 -13.66 -3.58
CA GLN A 94 18.94 -14.85 -4.34
C GLN A 94 17.65 -14.61 -5.11
N ALA A 95 16.67 -13.92 -4.52
CA ALA A 95 15.42 -13.59 -5.18
C ALA A 95 15.63 -12.60 -6.33
N VAL A 96 16.41 -11.54 -6.14
CA VAL A 96 16.74 -10.54 -7.15
C VAL A 96 17.52 -11.16 -8.30
N ASP A 97 18.53 -12.00 -8.01
CA ASP A 97 19.34 -12.66 -9.05
C ASP A 97 18.50 -13.67 -9.86
N ALA A 98 17.57 -14.39 -9.22
CA ALA A 98 16.70 -15.35 -9.89
C ALA A 98 15.70 -14.71 -10.87
N VAL A 99 15.26 -13.47 -10.62
CA VAL A 99 14.36 -12.78 -11.56
C VAL A 99 15.12 -12.11 -12.72
N GLY A 100 16.42 -11.86 -12.56
CA GLY A 100 17.28 -11.28 -13.59
C GLY A 100 16.77 -9.93 -14.08
N SER A 101 16.55 -9.79 -15.41
CA SER A 101 16.07 -8.54 -16.03
C SER A 101 14.56 -8.49 -16.24
N LYS A 102 13.78 -9.40 -15.66
CA LYS A 102 12.32 -9.46 -15.85
C LYS A 102 11.62 -8.21 -15.31
N TYR A 103 10.65 -7.71 -16.05
CA TYR A 103 9.74 -6.64 -15.66
C TYR A 103 8.42 -6.79 -16.41
N MET A 104 7.36 -6.13 -15.92
CA MET A 104 6.02 -6.21 -16.51
C MET A 104 5.82 -5.15 -17.58
N VAL A 105 5.14 -5.53 -18.67
CA VAL A 105 4.84 -4.66 -19.81
C VAL A 105 3.39 -4.75 -20.22
N TYR A 106 2.87 -3.65 -20.73
CA TYR A 106 1.62 -3.58 -21.47
C TYR A 106 1.87 -2.80 -22.76
N ARG A 107 1.50 -3.38 -23.92
CA ARG A 107 1.75 -2.77 -25.25
C ARG A 107 3.22 -2.34 -25.43
N ASN A 108 4.14 -3.22 -25.06
CA ASN A 108 5.60 -3.04 -25.13
C ASN A 108 6.17 -1.86 -24.32
N ARG A 109 5.48 -1.40 -23.30
CA ARG A 109 5.95 -0.35 -22.38
C ARG A 109 5.89 -0.84 -20.94
N PRO A 110 6.86 -0.45 -20.08
CA PRO A 110 6.74 -0.71 -18.65
C PRO A 110 5.42 -0.16 -18.11
N ILE A 111 4.81 -0.88 -17.17
CA ILE A 111 3.56 -0.48 -16.55
C ILE A 111 3.79 0.20 -15.19
N LEU A 112 2.81 0.98 -14.73
CA LEU A 112 2.68 1.27 -13.30
C LEU A 112 2.21 -0.01 -12.60
N ALA A 113 2.99 -0.50 -11.66
CA ALA A 113 2.74 -1.74 -10.93
C ALA A 113 2.48 -1.44 -9.43
N PRO A 114 1.27 -1.03 -9.05
CA PRO A 114 0.92 -0.88 -7.64
C PRO A 114 0.93 -2.23 -6.96
N PHE A 115 1.17 -2.22 -5.66
CA PHE A 115 1.12 -3.41 -4.81
C PHE A 115 0.54 -3.07 -3.44
N PHE A 116 0.06 -4.06 -2.75
CA PHE A 116 -0.50 -4.00 -1.40
C PHE A 116 -0.23 -5.34 -0.69
N PHE A 117 -0.47 -5.40 0.61
CA PHE A 117 -0.21 -6.60 1.38
C PHE A 117 -1.28 -7.67 1.21
N LEU A 118 -2.53 -7.32 1.44
CA LEU A 118 -3.67 -8.24 1.41
C LEU A 118 -4.91 -7.51 0.91
N CYS A 119 -5.71 -8.15 0.05
CA CYS A 119 -7.07 -7.70 -0.25
C CYS A 119 -8.10 -8.59 0.46
N ALA A 120 -9.36 -8.18 0.40
CA ALA A 120 -10.50 -8.93 0.95
C ALA A 120 -10.99 -10.06 0.01
N GLY A 121 -10.06 -10.71 -0.71
CA GLY A 121 -10.34 -11.79 -1.66
C GLY A 121 -10.56 -11.35 -3.09
N LYS A 122 -10.66 -10.03 -3.33
CA LYS A 122 -10.79 -9.44 -4.66
C LYS A 122 -10.11 -8.07 -4.70
N THR A 123 -9.31 -7.82 -5.74
CA THR A 123 -8.61 -6.54 -5.88
C THR A 123 -9.52 -5.47 -6.45
N GLU A 124 -9.23 -4.19 -6.16
CA GLU A 124 -9.91 -3.07 -6.77
C GLU A 124 -9.44 -2.80 -8.20
N ALA A 125 -10.35 -2.34 -9.06
CA ALA A 125 -9.96 -1.77 -10.34
C ALA A 125 -9.42 -0.34 -10.14
N ALA A 126 -8.43 0.06 -10.96
CA ALA A 126 -7.85 1.41 -10.90
C ALA A 126 -8.90 2.53 -11.04
N GLU A 127 -9.96 2.30 -11.81
CA GLU A 127 -11.07 3.25 -11.98
C GLU A 127 -11.80 3.52 -10.67
N ALA A 128 -11.99 2.48 -9.83
CA ALA A 128 -12.67 2.61 -8.54
C ALA A 128 -11.80 3.38 -7.52
N VAL A 129 -10.48 3.24 -7.58
CA VAL A 129 -9.55 3.86 -6.61
C VAL A 129 -9.10 5.25 -7.06
N TRP A 130 -8.78 5.43 -8.34
CA TRP A 130 -8.14 6.65 -8.86
C TRP A 130 -9.05 7.46 -9.80
N GLY A 131 -10.26 6.98 -10.07
CA GLY A 131 -11.18 7.64 -11.02
C GLY A 131 -10.74 7.53 -12.48
N GLN A 132 -9.69 6.76 -12.79
CA GLN A 132 -9.14 6.61 -14.14
C GLN A 132 -9.06 5.14 -14.53
N LYS A 133 -9.62 4.81 -15.70
CA LYS A 133 -9.56 3.46 -16.23
C LYS A 133 -8.15 3.14 -16.73
N VAL A 134 -7.52 2.13 -16.11
CA VAL A 134 -6.23 1.59 -16.55
C VAL A 134 -6.46 0.16 -17.04
N ALA A 135 -6.23 -0.07 -18.34
CA ALA A 135 -6.65 -1.30 -18.99
C ALA A 135 -6.06 -2.60 -18.40
N TYR A 136 -4.89 -2.53 -17.76
CA TYR A 136 -4.21 -3.66 -17.13
C TYR A 136 -4.37 -3.73 -15.59
N LEU A 137 -5.06 -2.77 -14.97
CA LEU A 137 -5.37 -2.75 -13.53
C LEU A 137 -6.88 -2.92 -13.34
N GLN A 138 -7.34 -4.13 -13.61
CA GLN A 138 -8.72 -4.53 -13.44
C GLN A 138 -8.90 -5.30 -12.14
N SER A 139 -10.10 -5.29 -11.60
CA SER A 139 -10.46 -6.13 -10.46
C SER A 139 -10.22 -7.62 -10.79
N THR A 140 -9.59 -8.32 -9.87
CA THR A 140 -9.20 -9.73 -10.03
C THR A 140 -9.39 -10.47 -8.71
N GLU A 141 -9.84 -11.71 -8.79
CA GLU A 141 -9.96 -12.61 -7.62
C GLU A 141 -8.56 -12.91 -7.03
N SER A 142 -8.47 -12.83 -5.71
CA SER A 142 -7.29 -13.16 -4.89
C SER A 142 -7.71 -13.94 -3.64
N ALA A 143 -8.37 -15.07 -3.83
CA ALA A 143 -8.91 -15.88 -2.74
C ALA A 143 -7.83 -16.37 -1.74
N GLY A 144 -6.56 -16.43 -2.17
CA GLY A 144 -5.45 -16.79 -1.29
C GLY A 144 -5.24 -15.80 -0.13
N ASP A 145 -5.58 -14.53 -0.32
CA ASP A 145 -5.43 -13.49 0.69
C ASP A 145 -6.35 -13.74 1.90
N LEU A 146 -7.51 -14.35 1.68
CA LEU A 146 -8.46 -14.70 2.76
C LEU A 146 -7.91 -15.75 3.73
N LEU A 147 -6.88 -16.49 3.35
CA LEU A 147 -6.24 -17.50 4.19
C LEU A 147 -5.16 -16.90 5.11
N ALA A 148 -4.82 -15.62 4.92
CA ALA A 148 -3.82 -14.96 5.74
C ALA A 148 -4.38 -14.66 7.15
N PRO A 149 -3.59 -14.86 8.23
CA PRO A 149 -4.05 -14.54 9.60
C PRO A 149 -4.47 -13.08 9.79
N ALA A 150 -3.93 -12.18 8.97
CA ALA A 150 -4.22 -10.74 9.01
C ALA A 150 -5.28 -10.29 7.98
N ALA A 151 -6.03 -11.25 7.38
CA ALA A 151 -7.09 -10.93 6.41
C ALA A 151 -8.26 -10.17 7.04
N GLU A 152 -8.48 -10.32 8.35
CA GLU A 152 -9.46 -9.56 9.13
C GLU A 152 -8.77 -8.90 10.31
N SER A 153 -9.14 -7.66 10.60
CA SER A 153 -8.72 -6.95 11.81
C SER A 153 -9.91 -6.22 12.43
N ARG A 154 -9.85 -5.99 13.75
CA ARG A 154 -10.91 -5.34 14.52
C ARG A 154 -10.35 -4.19 15.32
N LEU A 155 -11.01 -3.05 15.21
CA LEU A 155 -10.71 -1.86 16.00
C LEU A 155 -11.96 -1.50 16.80
N CYS A 156 -11.78 -1.28 18.11
CA CYS A 156 -12.85 -0.89 19.01
C CYS A 156 -12.58 0.51 19.55
N PHE A 157 -13.58 1.34 19.52
CA PHE A 157 -13.55 2.71 20.05
C PHE A 157 -14.68 2.87 21.07
N SER A 158 -14.42 3.54 22.18
CA SER A 158 -15.53 4.02 23.01
C SER A 158 -16.36 5.05 22.24
N ALA A 159 -17.64 5.20 22.56
CA ALA A 159 -18.51 6.18 21.92
C ALA A 159 -17.93 7.60 21.98
N ASP A 160 -17.30 7.97 23.11
CA ASP A 160 -16.67 9.29 23.27
C ASP A 160 -15.43 9.44 22.41
N ARG A 161 -14.58 8.40 22.31
CA ARG A 161 -13.40 8.45 21.45
C ARG A 161 -13.76 8.51 19.98
N PHE A 162 -14.81 7.80 19.55
CA PHE A 162 -15.32 7.89 18.19
C PHE A 162 -15.79 9.32 17.87
N ARG A 163 -16.60 9.93 18.76
CA ARG A 163 -17.05 11.32 18.61
C ARG A 163 -15.86 12.30 18.53
N GLU A 164 -14.89 12.16 19.44
CA GLU A 164 -13.69 13.00 19.46
C GLU A 164 -12.95 12.96 18.12
N VAL A 165 -12.72 11.78 17.58
CA VAL A 165 -12.04 11.59 16.28
C VAL A 165 -12.82 12.29 15.16
N VAL A 166 -14.13 12.10 15.06
CA VAL A 166 -14.96 12.75 14.04
C VAL A 166 -14.97 14.27 14.23
N LEU A 167 -15.20 14.77 15.44
CA LEU A 167 -15.29 16.20 15.73
C LEU A 167 -13.97 16.93 15.56
N SER A 168 -12.83 16.24 15.74
CA SER A 168 -11.51 16.83 15.48
C SER A 168 -11.35 17.33 14.03
N ARG A 169 -11.98 16.66 13.09
CA ARG A 169 -11.94 17.00 11.65
C ARG A 169 -13.19 17.74 11.19
N PHE A 170 -14.34 17.42 11.80
CA PHE A 170 -15.66 17.95 11.45
C PHE A 170 -16.37 18.51 12.69
N PRO A 171 -15.97 19.73 13.16
CA PRO A 171 -16.50 20.31 14.43
C PRO A 171 -18.00 20.57 14.45
N LYS A 172 -18.67 20.52 13.29
CA LYS A 172 -20.12 20.75 13.14
C LYS A 172 -20.91 19.45 12.93
N ALA A 173 -20.29 18.29 13.14
CA ALA A 173 -20.96 17.02 13.02
C ALA A 173 -22.02 16.83 14.14
N GLU A 174 -23.19 16.34 13.77
CA GLU A 174 -24.27 16.01 14.69
C GLU A 174 -24.17 14.52 15.05
N LEU A 175 -23.64 14.22 16.25
CA LEU A 175 -23.31 12.86 16.69
C LEU A 175 -24.05 12.49 17.99
N GLU A 176 -25.19 13.12 18.28
CA GLU A 176 -25.98 12.84 19.49
C GLU A 176 -26.42 11.38 19.52
N ASN A 177 -26.96 10.91 18.42
CA ASN A 177 -27.27 9.50 18.20
C ASN A 177 -26.19 8.91 17.26
N LEU A 178 -25.20 8.19 17.83
CA LEU A 178 -24.17 7.54 17.03
C LEU A 178 -24.78 6.47 16.15
N SER A 179 -24.78 6.73 14.86
CA SER A 179 -25.13 5.78 13.83
C SER A 179 -24.23 6.00 12.62
N ALA A 180 -23.96 4.93 11.90
CA ALA A 180 -23.35 5.04 10.58
C ALA A 180 -24.06 4.07 9.64
N GLU A 181 -24.20 4.51 8.40
CA GLU A 181 -24.76 3.71 7.31
C GLU A 181 -23.77 3.66 6.15
N ILE A 182 -23.42 2.44 5.71
CA ILE A 182 -22.65 2.25 4.49
C ILE A 182 -23.58 2.41 3.31
N LEU A 183 -23.47 3.52 2.60
CA LEU A 183 -24.37 3.89 1.50
C LEU A 183 -24.14 3.04 0.24
N SER A 184 -22.89 2.71 -0.04
CA SER A 184 -22.54 1.91 -1.23
C SER A 184 -21.12 1.34 -1.12
N ARG A 185 -20.90 0.26 -1.88
CA ARG A 185 -19.60 -0.41 -2.02
C ARG A 185 -19.20 -0.54 -3.49
N THR A 186 -17.94 -0.80 -3.72
CA THR A 186 -17.42 -1.24 -5.03
C THR A 186 -17.79 -2.71 -5.26
N ASP A 187 -17.52 -3.20 -6.47
CA ASP A 187 -17.67 -4.63 -6.80
C ASP A 187 -16.69 -5.53 -6.03
N ALA A 188 -15.61 -4.98 -5.49
CA ALA A 188 -14.62 -5.69 -4.69
C ALA A 188 -14.90 -5.62 -3.17
N GLY A 189 -15.90 -4.85 -2.73
CA GLY A 189 -16.31 -4.76 -1.34
C GLY A 189 -15.93 -3.44 -0.65
N THR A 190 -14.99 -2.67 -1.17
CA THR A 190 -14.56 -1.40 -0.58
C THR A 190 -15.70 -0.41 -0.43
N VAL A 191 -15.81 0.21 0.72
CA VAL A 191 -16.81 1.25 1.01
C VAL A 191 -16.56 2.47 0.11
N LYS A 192 -17.54 2.82 -0.71
CA LYS A 192 -17.54 4.03 -1.55
C LYS A 192 -18.05 5.24 -0.80
N GLY A 193 -19.10 5.06 -0.02
CA GLY A 193 -19.72 6.12 0.77
C GLY A 193 -20.24 5.60 2.08
N ILE A 194 -20.09 6.41 3.11
CA ILE A 194 -20.61 6.19 4.46
C ILE A 194 -21.23 7.49 4.96
N GLU A 195 -22.36 7.37 5.65
CA GLU A 195 -23.01 8.46 6.38
C GLU A 195 -22.82 8.26 7.88
N ILE A 196 -22.50 9.33 8.60
CA ILE A 196 -22.35 9.35 10.06
C ILE A 196 -23.04 10.61 10.59
N GLY A 197 -24.16 10.46 11.26
CA GLY A 197 -25.00 11.60 11.65
C GLY A 197 -25.39 12.44 10.42
N ASN A 198 -24.99 13.71 10.38
CA ASN A 198 -25.24 14.61 9.24
C ASN A 198 -24.06 14.68 8.25
N LEU A 199 -23.05 13.81 8.38
CA LEU A 199 -21.87 13.79 7.50
C LEU A 199 -21.98 12.65 6.50
N THR A 200 -21.65 12.97 5.24
CA THR A 200 -21.37 11.95 4.22
C THR A 200 -19.92 12.08 3.79
N MET A 201 -19.19 10.94 3.73
CA MET A 201 -17.81 10.90 3.29
C MET A 201 -17.52 9.61 2.51
N THR A 202 -16.39 9.59 1.83
CA THR A 202 -15.92 8.37 1.16
C THR A 202 -15.35 7.38 2.18
N GLY A 203 -15.34 6.08 1.84
CA GLY A 203 -14.68 5.06 2.66
C GLY A 203 -13.18 5.32 2.84
N GLN A 204 -12.51 5.94 1.87
CA GLN A 204 -11.10 6.33 1.98
C GLN A 204 -10.88 7.48 2.96
N GLU A 205 -11.78 8.48 2.98
CA GLU A 205 -11.73 9.56 3.99
C GLU A 205 -11.98 9.01 5.38
N PHE A 206 -12.94 8.10 5.54
CA PHE A 206 -13.20 7.42 6.80
C PHE A 206 -12.00 6.56 7.24
N ARG A 207 -11.41 5.78 6.33
CA ARG A 207 -10.19 5.03 6.57
C ARG A 207 -9.06 5.92 7.09
N ALA A 208 -8.81 7.05 6.42
CA ALA A 208 -7.77 8.00 6.82
C ALA A 208 -8.05 8.62 8.19
N LEU A 209 -9.32 8.97 8.48
CA LEU A 209 -9.74 9.57 9.74
C LEU A 209 -9.50 8.64 10.94
N PHE A 210 -9.83 7.36 10.80
CA PHE A 210 -9.71 6.35 11.85
C PHE A 210 -8.43 5.51 11.75
N GLN A 211 -7.53 5.82 10.79
CA GLN A 211 -6.29 5.08 10.52
C GLN A 211 -6.53 3.57 10.34
N LEU A 212 -7.58 3.23 9.60
CA LEU A 212 -7.93 1.84 9.34
C LEU A 212 -6.94 1.18 8.37
N PRO A 213 -6.68 -0.12 8.50
CA PRO A 213 -5.82 -0.85 7.58
C PRO A 213 -6.42 -0.97 6.17
N SER A 214 -7.75 -0.94 6.04
CA SER A 214 -8.46 -1.08 4.77
C SER A 214 -9.67 -0.14 4.70
N ALA A 215 -10.09 0.22 3.49
CA ALA A 215 -11.38 0.86 3.22
C ALA A 215 -12.50 -0.16 2.92
N ASP A 216 -12.20 -1.46 2.93
CA ASP A 216 -13.21 -2.52 3.02
C ASP A 216 -13.44 -2.82 4.51
N PHE A 217 -14.55 -2.35 5.03
CA PHE A 217 -14.88 -2.50 6.45
C PHE A 217 -16.37 -2.56 6.69
N ASP A 218 -16.73 -3.18 7.82
CA ASP A 218 -18.04 -3.07 8.46
C ASP A 218 -17.93 -2.25 9.74
N ILE A 219 -19.01 -1.59 10.14
CA ILE A 219 -19.08 -0.82 11.38
C ILE A 219 -20.35 -1.21 12.14
N VAL A 220 -20.19 -1.46 13.42
CA VAL A 220 -21.29 -1.79 14.34
C VAL A 220 -21.19 -0.90 15.57
N PHE A 221 -22.31 -0.29 15.92
CA PHE A 221 -22.46 0.46 17.16
C PHE A 221 -23.21 -0.38 18.17
N ASP A 222 -22.70 -0.43 19.38
CA ASP A 222 -23.47 -0.85 20.56
C ASP A 222 -23.57 0.31 21.55
N GLU A 223 -24.23 0.09 22.70
CA GLU A 223 -24.46 1.14 23.69
C GLU A 223 -23.18 1.75 24.29
N GLN A 224 -22.05 1.04 24.24
CA GLN A 224 -20.80 1.42 24.93
C GLN A 224 -19.64 1.62 23.95
N GLN A 225 -19.65 0.96 22.80
CA GLN A 225 -18.51 0.97 21.87
C GLN A 225 -18.95 0.93 20.41
N THR A 226 -18.01 1.32 19.56
CA THR A 226 -18.07 1.15 18.11
C THR A 226 -17.01 0.13 17.71
N GLU A 227 -17.43 -0.98 17.11
CA GLU A 227 -16.53 -1.95 16.48
C GLU A 227 -16.42 -1.66 14.98
N ILE A 228 -15.20 -1.51 14.48
CA ILE A 228 -14.91 -1.44 13.04
C ILE A 228 -14.13 -2.70 12.68
N ARG A 229 -14.68 -3.47 11.78
CA ARG A 229 -14.11 -4.71 11.28
C ARG A 229 -13.58 -4.46 9.88
N CYS A 230 -12.28 -4.55 9.68
CA CYS A 230 -11.62 -4.29 8.40
C CYS A 230 -11.19 -5.59 7.74
N TYR A 231 -11.30 -5.63 6.42
CA TYR A 231 -10.93 -6.76 5.57
C TYR A 231 -9.78 -6.36 4.64
N GLY A 232 -8.71 -7.17 4.63
CA GLY A 232 -7.49 -6.86 3.91
C GLY A 232 -6.60 -5.81 4.60
N GLN A 233 -5.49 -5.49 3.95
CA GLN A 233 -4.50 -4.47 4.35
C GLN A 233 -3.96 -3.80 3.09
N GLY A 234 -4.56 -2.70 2.67
CA GLY A 234 -4.21 -2.04 1.42
C GLY A 234 -4.35 -0.52 1.41
#